data_124f7234f2fef9d4d78d14007268e696
#
_entry.id   124f7234f2fef9d4d78d14007268e696
#
_cell.length_a   1.000
_cell.length_b   1.000
_cell.length_c   1.000
_cell.angle_alpha   90.00
_cell.angle_beta   90.00
_cell.angle_gamma   90.00
#
_symmetry.space_group_name_H-M   'P 1'
#
loop_
_entity.id
_entity.type
_entity.pdbx_description
1 polymer ?
#
loop_
_entity_poly.entity_id
_entity_poly.type
_entity_poly.pdbx_seq_one_letter_code
_entity_poly.pdbx_strand_id
1 'polypeptide(L)' 'MEETVVRRPPVKEFSVGEVARRSGVAVSALHFYETKGLISSYRTSGNQRRYSRDTLRRVAVIKVAQRLGISLATIR' A
#
# COMPACT_ATOMS: atom_id res chain seq x y z
N MET A 1 6.49 1.57 -34.84
CA MET A 1 6.34 1.67 -34.23
C MET A 1 6.36 1.58 -33.43
N GLU A 2 6.35 1.59 -33.15
CA GLU A 2 6.23 1.64 -32.33
C GLU A 2 6.18 1.66 -31.43
N GLU A 3 6.10 1.66 -31.20
CA GLU A 3 5.95 1.77 -30.32
C GLU A 3 5.78 1.64 -29.49
N THR A 4 5.75 1.53 -29.46
CA THR A 4 5.42 1.45 -28.65
C THR A 4 5.35 1.40 -27.78
N VAL A 5 5.38 1.79 -27.63
CA VAL A 5 5.42 2.01 -26.76
C VAL A 5 4.92 1.71 -25.69
N VAL A 6 4.95 1.49 -25.10
CA VAL A 6 4.48 1.07 -24.16
C VAL A 6 4.28 1.65 -23.20
N ARG A 7 3.66 1.84 -22.92
CA ARG A 7 3.38 2.39 -22.06
C ARG A 7 2.98 1.86 -20.94
N ARG A 8 3.16 1.23 -20.51
CA ARG A 8 2.76 0.81 -19.31
C ARG A 8 3.31 1.58 -18.26
N PRO A 9 2.61 1.88 -17.15
CA PRO A 9 3.19 2.62 -16.04
C PRO A 9 4.39 1.86 -15.52
N PRO A 10 5.45 2.56 -15.22
CA PRO A 10 6.63 1.91 -14.67
C PRO A 10 6.37 1.35 -13.28
N VAL A 11 5.42 1.93 -12.56
CA VAL A 11 5.11 1.49 -11.21
C VAL A 11 3.67 1.05 -11.16
N LYS A 12 3.45 -0.14 -10.65
CA LYS A 12 2.12 -0.63 -10.48
C LYS A 12 1.48 0.05 -9.28
N GLU A 13 0.24 0.44 -9.42
CA GLU A 13 -0.49 1.05 -8.31
C GLU A 13 -1.65 0.16 -7.94
N PHE A 14 -2.06 0.26 -6.69
CA PHE A 14 -3.16 -0.54 -6.17
C PHE A 14 -4.19 0.37 -5.51
N SER A 15 -5.46 0.00 -5.64
CA SER A 15 -6.51 0.61 -4.85
C SER A 15 -6.42 0.04 -3.43
N VAL A 16 -7.11 0.69 -2.48
CA VAL A 16 -7.12 0.16 -1.12
C VAL A 16 -7.72 -1.23 -1.08
N GLY A 17 -8.73 -1.49 -1.90
CA GLY A 17 -9.34 -2.81 -1.96
C GLY A 17 -8.38 -3.88 -2.43
N GLU A 18 -7.52 -3.53 -3.40
CA GLU A 18 -6.53 -4.47 -3.89
C GLU A 18 -5.47 -4.75 -2.83
N VAL A 19 -5.04 -3.71 -2.12
CA VAL A 19 -4.06 -3.90 -1.06
C VAL A 19 -4.65 -4.81 0.01
N ALA A 20 -5.91 -4.57 0.37
CA ALA A 20 -6.58 -5.40 1.39
C ALA A 20 -6.65 -6.86 0.93
N ARG A 21 -7.05 -7.07 -0.32
CA ARG A 21 -7.20 -8.44 -0.83
C ARG A 21 -5.86 -9.15 -0.91
N ARG A 22 -4.84 -8.47 -1.38
CA ARG A 22 -3.54 -9.10 -1.57
C ARG A 22 -2.80 -9.33 -0.27
N SER A 23 -3.02 -8.45 0.70
CA SER A 23 -2.30 -8.55 1.98
C SER A 23 -3.06 -9.35 3.03
N GLY A 24 -4.36 -9.53 2.84
CA GLY A 24 -5.18 -10.17 3.86
C GLY A 24 -5.47 -9.27 5.03
N VAL A 25 -5.31 -7.96 4.86
CA VAL A 25 -5.54 -6.99 5.93
C VAL A 25 -6.81 -6.21 5.59
N ALA A 26 -7.66 -5.99 6.59
CA ALA A 26 -8.90 -5.27 6.38
C ALA A 26 -8.63 -3.82 5.96
N VAL A 27 -9.55 -3.27 5.18
CA VAL A 27 -9.42 -1.88 4.74
C VAL A 27 -9.31 -0.93 5.93
N SER A 28 -10.09 -1.19 6.99
CA SER A 28 -10.04 -0.34 8.18
C SER A 28 -8.66 -0.34 8.82
N ALA A 29 -8.00 -1.49 8.82
CA ALA A 29 -6.65 -1.57 9.37
C ALA A 29 -5.66 -0.80 8.49
N LEU A 30 -5.84 -0.85 7.18
CA LEU A 30 -4.98 -0.10 6.28
C LEU A 30 -5.12 1.40 6.51
N HIS A 31 -6.35 1.87 6.72
CA HIS A 31 -6.57 3.28 7.02
C HIS A 31 -5.90 3.65 8.34
N PHE A 32 -5.96 2.77 9.31
CA PHE A 32 -5.30 3.00 10.59
C PHE A 32 -3.79 3.09 10.41
N TYR A 33 -3.20 2.20 9.62
CA TYR A 33 -1.77 2.24 9.36
C TYR A 33 -1.38 3.54 8.67
N GLU A 34 -2.21 3.99 7.75
CA GLU A 34 -1.93 5.24 7.06
C GLU A 34 -1.99 6.42 8.02
N THR A 35 -2.96 6.41 8.94
CA THR A 35 -3.08 7.43 9.95
C THR A 35 -1.83 7.50 10.83
N LYS A 36 -1.22 6.35 11.09
CA LYS A 36 -0.01 6.29 11.91
C LYS A 36 1.25 6.59 11.11
N GLY A 37 1.13 6.82 9.82
CA GLY A 37 2.30 7.11 9.00
C GLY A 37 3.11 5.90 8.61
N LEU A 38 2.54 4.71 8.77
CA LEU A 38 3.25 3.47 8.45
C LEU A 38 3.21 3.16 6.97
N ILE A 39 2.14 3.57 6.31
CA ILE A 39 2.00 3.47 4.86
C ILE A 39 1.46 4.80 4.38
N SER A 40 1.60 5.07 3.09
CA SER A 40 1.10 6.30 2.53
C SER A 40 0.44 6.04 1.20
N SER A 41 -0.42 6.96 0.81
CA SER A 41 -1.11 6.87 -0.47
C SER A 41 -0.93 8.19 -1.19
N TYR A 42 -1.32 8.21 -2.45
CA TYR A 42 -1.33 9.42 -3.22
C TYR A 42 -2.62 9.46 -4.01
N ARG A 43 -2.96 10.64 -4.52
CA ARG A 43 -4.18 10.81 -5.29
C ARG A 43 -3.83 10.93 -6.77
N THR A 44 -4.63 10.25 -7.59
CA THR A 44 -4.48 10.38 -9.03
C THR A 44 -5.14 11.66 -9.49
N SER A 45 -4.99 11.98 -10.78
CA SER A 45 -5.65 13.13 -11.35
C SER A 45 -7.17 13.04 -11.24
N GLY A 46 -7.72 11.82 -11.13
CA GLY A 46 -9.14 11.62 -10.89
C GLY A 46 -9.51 11.65 -9.42
N ASN A 47 -8.57 12.07 -8.56
CA ASN A 47 -8.78 12.19 -7.14
C ASN A 47 -9.06 10.84 -6.47
N GLN A 48 -8.53 9.78 -7.03
CA GLN A 48 -8.66 8.46 -6.44
C GLN A 48 -7.42 8.13 -5.65
N ARG A 49 -7.63 7.50 -4.49
CA ARG A 49 -6.51 7.10 -3.65
C ARG A 49 -5.82 5.87 -4.22
N ARG A 50 -4.51 5.94 -4.31
CA ARG A 50 -3.72 4.83 -4.84
C ARG A 50 -2.52 4.57 -3.94
N TYR A 51 -2.08 3.33 -3.94
CA TYR A 51 -0.92 2.90 -3.15
C TYR A 51 0.13 2.34 -4.09
N SER A 52 1.39 2.63 -3.83
CA SER A 52 2.47 2.06 -4.62
C SER A 52 2.62 0.58 -4.29
N ARG A 53 3.30 -0.14 -5.18
CA ARG A 53 3.50 -1.57 -4.93
C ARG A 53 4.33 -1.82 -3.68
N ASP A 54 5.13 -0.84 -3.28
CA ASP A 54 5.92 -0.94 -2.08
C ASP A 54 5.07 -1.09 -0.83
N THR A 55 3.84 -0.61 -0.90
CA THR A 55 2.91 -0.70 0.21
C THR A 55 2.67 -2.13 0.64
N LEU A 56 2.61 -3.07 -0.32
CA LEU A 56 2.39 -4.47 0.04
C LEU A 56 3.50 -5.01 0.92
N ARG A 57 4.74 -4.63 0.61
CA ARG A 57 5.86 -5.07 1.41
C ARG A 57 5.79 -4.47 2.82
N ARG A 58 5.46 -3.18 2.89
CA ARG A 58 5.37 -2.52 4.19
C ARG A 58 4.27 -3.12 5.05
N VAL A 59 3.13 -3.44 4.44
CA VAL A 59 2.04 -4.07 5.18
C VAL A 59 2.46 -5.45 5.67
N ALA A 60 3.20 -6.19 4.86
CA ALA A 60 3.67 -7.51 5.27
C ALA A 60 4.59 -7.40 6.49
N VAL A 61 5.45 -6.40 6.49
CA VAL A 61 6.34 -6.17 7.63
C VAL A 61 5.54 -5.81 8.87
N ILE A 62 4.53 -4.96 8.71
CA ILE A 62 3.69 -4.57 9.83
C ILE A 62 2.98 -5.78 10.43
N LYS A 63 2.46 -6.67 9.58
CA LYS A 63 1.78 -7.87 10.06
C LYS A 63 2.72 -8.76 10.86
N VAL A 64 3.93 -8.95 10.37
CA VAL A 64 4.91 -9.77 11.07
C VAL A 64 5.26 -9.15 12.40
N ALA A 65 5.50 -7.84 12.42
CA ALA A 65 5.85 -7.14 13.64
C ALA A 65 4.75 -7.25 14.68
N GLN A 66 3.49 -7.10 14.26
CA GLN A 66 2.37 -7.22 15.17
C GLN A 66 2.25 -8.62 15.73
N ARG A 67 2.51 -9.61 14.89
CA ARG A 67 2.46 -11.00 15.33
C ARG A 67 3.51 -11.27 16.39
N LEU A 68 4.63 -10.57 16.31
CA LEU A 68 5.71 -10.72 17.28
C LEU A 68 5.53 -9.80 18.49
N GLY A 69 4.47 -9.02 18.53
CA GLY A 69 4.19 -8.15 19.65
C GLY A 69 4.93 -6.82 19.63
N ILE A 70 5.49 -6.45 18.48
CA ILE A 70 6.20 -5.19 18.36
C ILE A 70 5.19 -4.06 18.19
N SER A 71 5.38 -3.00 18.94
CA SER A 71 4.49 -1.84 18.90
C SER A 71 4.57 -1.16 17.54
N LEU A 72 3.44 -0.66 17.04
CA LEU A 72 3.41 0.05 15.77
C LEU A 72 4.26 1.31 15.81
N ALA A 73 4.35 1.94 16.96
CA ALA A 73 5.18 3.13 17.09
C ALA A 73 6.65 2.82 16.83
N THR A 74 7.09 1.62 17.14
CA THR A 74 8.47 1.20 16.92
C THR A 74 8.75 0.96 15.45
N ILE A 75 7.75 0.58 14.68
CA ILE A 75 7.92 0.22 13.28
C ILE A 75 8.23 1.43 12.42
N ARG A 76 7.65 2.57 12.75
CA ARG A 76 7.89 3.76 11.96
C ARG A 76 9.34 4.14 11.89
#